data_6c97025e09d745bf13ef3873ba5d85c7
#
_entry.id   6c97025e09d745bf13ef3873ba5d85c7
#
_cell.length_a   1.000
_cell.length_b   1.000
_cell.length_c   1.000
_cell.angle_alpha   90.00
_cell.angle_beta   90.00
_cell.angle_gamma   90.00
#
_symmetry.space_group_name_H-M   'P 1'
#
loop_
_entity.id
_entity.type
_entity.pdbx_description
1 polymer ?
#
loop_
_entity_poly.entity_id
_entity_poly.type
_entity_poly.pdbx_seq_one_letter_code
_entity_poly.pdbx_strand_id
1 'polypeptide(L)'
;MNTSERIILGIDPGTTIMGFGLIKVVGKKMEFLQLNELQLSKYDNHYKRLKLIFERTIELIDTYHPDQIAIEAPFFGKNVQSMLKLGRAQGVAMAAGLSRDIPITEYAPKKIKMAITGNGNASKEQVAKMLQSILGLKELPKNLDSTDGLAAAVCHFYNSGKELSTGKSYSGWSSFVSQNEKRVKK
;
A
#
# COMPACT_ATOMS: atom_id res chain seq x y z
N MET A 1 -1.19 -2.58 29.64
CA MET A 1 -1.94 -2.33 28.41
C MET A 1 -1.15 -2.96 27.27
N ASN A 2 -1.66 -4.04 26.66
CA ASN A 2 -1.00 -4.68 25.54
C ASN A 2 -1.17 -3.76 24.32
N THR A 3 -0.15 -2.95 24.02
CA THR A 3 -0.11 -2.20 22.77
C THR A 3 0.18 -3.20 21.66
N SER A 4 -0.82 -3.54 20.86
CA SER A 4 -0.62 -4.41 19.70
C SER A 4 0.39 -3.75 18.75
N GLU A 5 1.50 -4.42 18.53
CA GLU A 5 2.48 -4.06 17.50
C GLU A 5 2.14 -4.80 16.22
N ARG A 6 2.33 -4.17 15.08
CA ARG A 6 2.21 -4.81 13.75
C ARG A 6 3.09 -4.12 12.73
N ILE A 7 3.54 -4.88 11.75
CA ILE A 7 4.34 -4.37 10.63
C ILE A 7 3.50 -4.41 9.35
N ILE A 8 3.55 -3.33 8.59
CA ILE A 8 2.85 -3.21 7.31
C ILE A 8 3.91 -3.05 6.22
N LEU A 9 3.89 -3.96 5.24
CA LEU A 9 4.67 -3.86 4.01
C LEU A 9 3.80 -3.21 2.93
N GLY A 10 4.22 -2.05 2.44
CA GLY A 10 3.61 -1.40 1.30
C GLY A 10 4.40 -1.68 0.02
N ILE A 11 3.70 -1.91 -1.07
CA ILE A 11 4.28 -2.24 -2.38
C ILE A 11 3.65 -1.34 -3.45
N ASP A 12 4.50 -0.68 -4.23
CA ASP A 12 4.13 -0.05 -5.50
C ASP A 12 4.64 -0.92 -6.66
N PRO A 13 3.76 -1.65 -7.36
CA PRO A 13 4.16 -2.53 -8.46
C PRO A 13 4.69 -1.75 -9.65
N GLY A 14 5.86 -2.14 -10.15
CA GLY A 14 6.45 -1.56 -11.34
C GLY A 14 7.18 -2.60 -12.21
N THR A 15 7.33 -2.31 -13.50
CA THR A 15 8.07 -3.16 -14.46
C THR A 15 9.49 -2.67 -14.72
N THR A 16 9.81 -1.45 -14.32
CA THR A 16 11.12 -0.81 -14.44
C THR A 16 11.72 -0.54 -13.06
N ILE A 17 10.92 -0.06 -12.15
CA ILE A 17 11.24 0.14 -10.73
C ILE A 17 10.03 -0.37 -9.94
N MET A 18 10.26 -1.09 -8.87
CA MET A 18 9.24 -1.47 -7.89
C MET A 18 9.62 -0.89 -6.54
N GLY A 19 8.68 -0.18 -5.92
CA GLY A 19 8.87 0.46 -4.62
C GLY A 19 8.38 -0.42 -3.46
N PHE A 20 9.12 -0.44 -2.36
CA PHE A 20 8.73 -1.11 -1.11
C PHE A 20 8.91 -0.15 0.06
N GLY A 21 7.95 -0.14 0.98
CA GLY A 21 8.05 0.63 2.20
C GLY A 21 7.52 -0.15 3.40
N LEU A 22 8.23 -0.09 4.52
CA LEU A 22 7.82 -0.77 5.74
C LEU A 22 7.64 0.25 6.87
N ILE A 23 6.53 0.09 7.59
CA ILE A 23 6.25 0.82 8.81
C ILE A 23 5.92 -0.17 9.94
N LYS A 24 6.32 0.18 11.15
CA LYS A 24 5.89 -0.46 12.38
C LYS A 24 4.78 0.39 12.99
N VAL A 25 3.71 -0.25 13.42
CA VAL A 25 2.59 0.38 14.10
C VAL A 25 2.61 -0.06 15.56
N VAL A 26 2.66 0.91 16.48
CA VAL A 26 2.58 0.67 17.92
C VAL A 26 1.39 1.46 18.47
N GLY A 27 0.30 0.76 18.73
CA GLY A 27 -0.96 1.41 19.08
C GLY A 27 -1.48 2.34 17.98
N LYS A 28 -1.41 3.66 18.21
CA LYS A 28 -1.82 4.69 17.22
C LYS A 28 -0.65 5.41 16.56
N LYS A 29 0.58 4.99 16.78
CA LYS A 29 1.77 5.62 16.22
C LYS A 29 2.35 4.76 15.10
N MET A 30 2.90 5.43 14.09
CA MET A 30 3.69 4.80 13.02
C MET A 30 5.17 5.13 13.23
N GLU A 31 6.01 4.14 13.02
CA GLU A 31 7.46 4.27 12.97
C GLU A 31 7.95 3.81 11.61
N PHE A 32 8.80 4.60 10.99
CA PHE A 32 9.46 4.21 9.74
C PHE A 32 10.47 3.11 10.01
N LEU A 33 10.40 2.01 9.26
CA LEU A 33 11.39 0.93 9.33
C LEU A 33 12.35 0.97 8.16
N GLN A 34 11.81 0.92 6.93
CA GLN A 34 12.62 0.72 5.73
C GLN A 34 11.93 1.29 4.50
N LEU A 35 12.76 1.77 3.58
CA LEU A 35 12.41 2.15 2.22
C LEU A 35 13.35 1.41 1.26
N ASN A 36 12.80 0.76 0.27
CA ASN A 36 13.57 0.01 -0.72
C ASN A 36 13.02 0.20 -2.11
N GLU A 37 13.88 0.10 -3.10
CA GLU A 37 13.50 0.01 -4.50
C GLU A 37 14.19 -1.16 -5.18
N LEU A 38 13.51 -1.81 -6.09
CA LEU A 38 14.06 -2.85 -6.95
C LEU A 38 14.17 -2.32 -8.37
N GLN A 39 15.41 -2.09 -8.81
CA GLN A 39 15.72 -1.64 -10.17
C GLN A 39 15.63 -2.81 -11.14
N LEU A 40 14.60 -2.80 -11.98
CA LEU A 40 14.31 -3.86 -12.95
C LEU A 40 14.70 -3.48 -14.39
N SER A 41 14.86 -2.19 -14.67
CA SER A 41 15.16 -1.68 -16.02
C SER A 41 16.42 -2.27 -16.64
N LYS A 42 17.40 -2.65 -15.82
CA LYS A 42 18.68 -3.28 -16.25
C LYS A 42 18.54 -4.73 -16.75
N TYR A 43 17.36 -5.32 -16.66
CA TYR A 43 17.10 -6.68 -17.12
C TYR A 43 16.15 -6.66 -18.31
N ASP A 44 16.56 -7.15 -19.47
CA ASP A 44 15.74 -7.17 -20.69
C ASP A 44 14.66 -8.25 -20.64
N ASN A 45 14.96 -9.37 -19.98
CA ASN A 45 14.04 -10.51 -19.87
C ASN A 45 12.96 -10.26 -18.82
N HIS A 46 11.69 -10.23 -19.27
CA HIS A 46 10.54 -10.02 -18.39
C HIS A 46 10.39 -11.12 -17.31
N TYR A 47 10.64 -12.38 -17.65
CA TYR A 47 10.55 -13.47 -16.67
C TYR A 47 11.63 -13.36 -15.57
N LYS A 48 12.82 -12.87 -15.94
CA LYS A 48 13.87 -12.57 -14.96
C LYS A 48 13.43 -11.47 -14.00
N ARG A 49 12.75 -10.43 -14.51
CA ARG A 49 12.17 -9.37 -13.66
C ARG A 49 11.15 -9.95 -12.69
N LEU A 50 10.23 -10.81 -13.14
CA LEU A 50 9.23 -11.46 -12.28
C LEU A 50 9.89 -12.31 -11.19
N LYS A 51 10.92 -13.09 -11.53
CA LYS A 51 11.70 -13.86 -10.55
C LYS A 51 12.29 -12.95 -9.47
N LEU A 52 12.92 -11.86 -9.85
CA LEU A 52 13.54 -10.90 -8.92
C LEU A 52 12.49 -10.21 -8.02
N ILE A 53 11.30 -9.91 -8.55
CA ILE A 53 10.19 -9.36 -7.77
C ILE A 53 9.78 -10.37 -6.69
N PHE A 54 9.60 -11.63 -7.06
CA PHE A 54 9.25 -12.69 -6.10
C PHE A 54 10.31 -12.83 -5.01
N GLU A 55 11.57 -13.01 -5.40
CA GLU A 55 12.69 -13.20 -4.48
C GLU A 55 12.85 -12.01 -3.52
N ARG A 56 12.74 -10.77 -4.04
CA ARG A 56 12.86 -9.57 -3.21
C ARG A 56 11.69 -9.43 -2.24
N THR A 57 10.47 -9.75 -2.68
CA THR A 57 9.29 -9.69 -1.82
C THR A 57 9.40 -10.72 -0.69
N ILE A 58 9.80 -11.95 -1.00
CA ILE A 58 10.05 -13.00 0.00
C ILE A 58 11.16 -12.58 0.98
N GLU A 59 12.27 -12.04 0.49
CA GLU A 59 13.37 -11.55 1.35
C GLU A 59 12.88 -10.51 2.36
N LEU A 60 12.08 -9.53 1.91
CA LEU A 60 11.51 -8.51 2.81
C LEU A 60 10.53 -9.13 3.81
N ILE A 61 9.70 -10.07 3.38
CA ILE A 61 8.76 -10.76 4.26
C ILE A 61 9.52 -11.59 5.32
N ASP A 62 10.48 -12.38 4.91
CA ASP A 62 11.24 -13.26 5.81
C ASP A 62 12.18 -12.46 6.74
N THR A 63 12.54 -11.21 6.37
CA THR A 63 13.38 -10.34 7.21
C THR A 63 12.56 -9.55 8.23
N TYR A 64 11.42 -9.01 7.83
CA TYR A 64 10.64 -8.06 8.65
C TYR A 64 9.39 -8.67 9.25
N HIS A 65 8.96 -9.85 8.80
CA HIS A 65 7.74 -10.54 9.24
C HIS A 65 6.50 -9.64 9.27
N PRO A 66 6.13 -9.01 8.14
CA PRO A 66 4.97 -8.12 8.11
C PRO A 66 3.67 -8.88 8.37
N ASP A 67 2.79 -8.27 9.15
CA ASP A 67 1.47 -8.81 9.46
C ASP A 67 0.46 -8.56 8.34
N GLN A 68 0.72 -7.54 7.51
CA GLN A 68 -0.19 -7.09 6.45
C GLN A 68 0.60 -6.54 5.26
N ILE A 69 0.07 -6.75 4.06
CA ILE A 69 0.59 -6.14 2.84
C ILE A 69 -0.43 -5.16 2.28
N ALA A 70 0.01 -3.96 1.97
CA ALA A 70 -0.73 -2.95 1.22
C ALA A 70 -0.12 -2.80 -0.16
N ILE A 71 -0.88 -2.98 -1.22
CA ILE A 71 -0.35 -2.90 -2.58
C ILE A 71 -1.12 -1.86 -3.40
N GLU A 72 -0.40 -1.05 -4.19
CA GLU A 72 -1.04 -0.14 -5.12
C GLU A 72 -1.69 -0.92 -6.27
N ALA A 73 -2.96 -0.65 -6.55
CA ALA A 73 -3.66 -1.24 -7.67
C ALA A 73 -3.17 -0.65 -9.00
N PRO A 74 -3.00 -1.46 -10.04
CA PRO A 74 -2.56 -0.95 -11.34
C PRO A 74 -3.56 0.06 -11.90
N PHE A 75 -3.05 1.15 -12.45
CA PHE A 75 -3.87 2.15 -13.11
C PHE A 75 -4.11 1.76 -14.59
N PHE A 76 -5.35 1.94 -15.05
CA PHE A 76 -5.69 1.69 -16.45
C PHE A 76 -4.99 2.68 -17.39
N GLY A 77 -3.99 2.19 -18.12
CA GLY A 77 -3.27 2.95 -19.13
C GLY A 77 -3.76 2.63 -20.55
N LYS A 78 -3.37 3.47 -21.52
CA LYS A 78 -3.73 3.25 -22.93
C LYS A 78 -2.98 2.05 -23.57
N ASN A 79 -1.84 1.65 -23.02
CA ASN A 79 -1.02 0.57 -23.55
C ASN A 79 -1.32 -0.76 -22.85
N VAL A 80 -2.10 -1.61 -23.50
CA VAL A 80 -2.53 -2.91 -22.99
C VAL A 80 -1.35 -3.83 -22.66
N GLN A 81 -0.28 -3.83 -23.47
CA GLN A 81 0.90 -4.67 -23.21
C GLN A 81 1.63 -4.27 -21.94
N SER A 82 1.73 -2.96 -21.68
CA SER A 82 2.31 -2.44 -20.44
C SER A 82 1.45 -2.81 -19.24
N MET A 83 0.12 -2.73 -19.38
CA MET A 83 -0.83 -3.11 -18.33
C MET A 83 -0.73 -4.60 -17.98
N LEU A 84 -0.63 -5.47 -18.99
CA LEU A 84 -0.45 -6.92 -18.77
C LEU A 84 0.87 -7.23 -18.05
N LYS A 85 1.95 -6.55 -18.42
CA LYS A 85 3.24 -6.71 -17.74
C LYS A 85 3.16 -6.23 -16.28
N LEU A 86 2.50 -5.10 -16.03
CA LEU A 86 2.33 -4.54 -14.69
C LEU A 86 1.47 -5.47 -13.81
N GLY A 87 0.34 -5.98 -14.33
CA GLY A 87 -0.51 -6.93 -13.62
C GLY A 87 0.23 -8.24 -13.27
N ARG A 88 1.12 -8.73 -14.16
CA ARG A 88 1.99 -9.87 -13.84
C ARG A 88 2.96 -9.55 -12.71
N ALA A 89 3.59 -8.38 -12.73
CA ALA A 89 4.52 -7.93 -11.68
C ALA A 89 3.80 -7.83 -10.32
N GLN A 90 2.62 -7.23 -10.29
CA GLN A 90 1.77 -7.15 -9.11
C GLN A 90 1.37 -8.55 -8.62
N GLY A 91 0.86 -9.40 -9.51
CA GLY A 91 0.42 -10.76 -9.16
C GLY A 91 1.54 -11.62 -8.55
N VAL A 92 2.78 -11.43 -9.03
CA VAL A 92 3.95 -12.12 -8.47
C VAL A 92 4.28 -11.62 -7.06
N ALA A 93 4.20 -10.32 -6.79
CA ALA A 93 4.39 -9.77 -5.44
C ALA A 93 3.27 -10.25 -4.49
N MET A 94 2.02 -10.30 -4.98
CA MET A 94 0.88 -10.85 -4.23
C MET A 94 1.09 -12.34 -3.92
N ALA A 95 1.51 -13.14 -4.91
CA ALA A 95 1.78 -14.56 -4.73
C ALA A 95 2.87 -14.81 -3.67
N ALA A 96 3.91 -13.97 -3.61
CA ALA A 96 4.91 -14.03 -2.56
C ALA A 96 4.30 -13.79 -1.17
N GLY A 97 3.45 -12.78 -1.00
CA GLY A 97 2.73 -12.53 0.25
C GLY A 97 1.80 -13.67 0.65
N LEU A 98 0.98 -14.14 -0.30
CA LEU A 98 0.04 -15.24 -0.08
C LEU A 98 0.75 -16.56 0.26
N SER A 99 1.96 -16.81 -0.27
CA SER A 99 2.75 -18.00 0.08
C SER A 99 3.24 -18.01 1.54
N ARG A 100 3.06 -16.90 2.26
CA ARG A 100 3.35 -16.75 3.70
C ARG A 100 2.08 -16.44 4.51
N ASP A 101 0.90 -16.69 3.93
CA ASP A 101 -0.43 -16.45 4.54
C ASP A 101 -0.64 -15.01 5.02
N ILE A 102 0.05 -14.02 4.40
CA ILE A 102 -0.08 -12.62 4.78
C ILE A 102 -1.29 -12.00 4.07
N PRO A 103 -2.23 -11.37 4.80
CA PRO A 103 -3.38 -10.70 4.20
C PRO A 103 -2.94 -9.49 3.38
N ILE A 104 -3.56 -9.34 2.19
CA ILE A 104 -3.25 -8.30 1.22
C ILE A 104 -4.46 -7.38 1.04
N THR A 105 -4.21 -6.07 1.00
CA THR A 105 -5.22 -5.07 0.68
C THR A 105 -4.73 -4.19 -0.47
N GLU A 106 -5.56 -4.05 -1.51
CA GLU A 106 -5.27 -3.20 -2.67
C GLU A 106 -5.85 -1.80 -2.50
N TYR A 107 -5.10 -0.80 -2.94
CA TYR A 107 -5.51 0.60 -2.90
C TYR A 107 -5.33 1.28 -4.24
N ALA A 108 -6.38 1.94 -4.74
CA ALA A 108 -6.28 2.78 -5.93
C ALA A 108 -5.30 3.95 -5.68
N PRO A 109 -4.49 4.38 -6.69
CA PRO A 109 -3.53 5.48 -6.56
C PRO A 109 -4.14 6.77 -5.99
N LYS A 110 -5.34 7.15 -6.44
CA LYS A 110 -6.06 8.31 -5.90
C LYS A 110 -6.42 8.17 -4.43
N LYS A 111 -6.74 6.96 -3.97
CA LYS A 111 -7.06 6.69 -2.56
C LYS A 111 -5.81 6.81 -1.68
N ILE A 112 -4.66 6.35 -2.16
CA ILE A 112 -3.38 6.51 -1.48
C ILE A 112 -3.06 7.99 -1.31
N LYS A 113 -3.09 8.77 -2.40
CA LYS A 113 -2.83 10.21 -2.37
C LYS A 113 -3.80 10.95 -1.45
N MET A 114 -5.09 10.65 -1.51
CA MET A 114 -6.12 11.23 -0.65
C MET A 114 -5.86 10.93 0.82
N ALA A 115 -5.45 9.71 1.17
CA ALA A 115 -5.20 9.32 2.56
C ALA A 115 -4.02 10.08 3.17
N ILE A 116 -3.00 10.43 2.36
CA ILE A 116 -1.78 11.08 2.83
C ILE A 116 -1.89 12.59 2.81
N THR A 117 -2.42 13.16 1.71
CA THR A 117 -2.39 14.60 1.47
C THR A 117 -3.75 15.30 1.59
N GLY A 118 -4.85 14.54 1.70
CA GLY A 118 -6.20 15.06 1.57
C GLY A 118 -6.59 15.42 0.12
N ASN A 119 -5.72 15.18 -0.87
CA ASN A 119 -5.96 15.49 -2.29
C ASN A 119 -5.56 14.30 -3.18
N GLY A 120 -6.54 13.66 -3.82
CA GLY A 120 -6.31 12.51 -4.71
C GLY A 120 -5.54 12.84 -6.01
N ASN A 121 -5.35 14.13 -6.32
CA ASN A 121 -4.59 14.61 -7.48
C ASN A 121 -3.22 15.19 -7.08
N ALA A 122 -2.77 14.97 -5.84
CA ALA A 122 -1.48 15.44 -5.37
C ALA A 122 -0.32 14.91 -6.24
N SER A 123 0.72 15.74 -6.41
CA SER A 123 1.95 15.32 -7.10
C SER A 123 2.77 14.35 -6.23
N LYS A 124 3.73 13.64 -6.84
CA LYS A 124 4.65 12.75 -6.11
C LYS A 124 5.44 13.52 -5.05
N GLU A 125 5.88 14.73 -5.35
CA GLU A 125 6.63 15.60 -4.45
C GLU A 125 5.79 15.99 -3.22
N GLN A 126 4.49 16.28 -3.43
CA GLN A 126 3.58 16.60 -2.34
C GLN A 126 3.36 15.39 -1.42
N VAL A 127 3.18 14.19 -2.00
CA VAL A 127 3.06 12.94 -1.25
C VAL A 127 4.33 12.68 -0.45
N ALA A 128 5.50 12.76 -1.08
CA ALA A 128 6.79 12.51 -0.44
C ALA A 128 7.06 13.48 0.74
N LYS A 129 6.81 14.78 0.56
CA LYS A 129 6.94 15.79 1.63
C LYS A 129 5.98 15.53 2.79
N MET A 130 4.75 15.10 2.50
CA MET A 130 3.80 14.76 3.54
C MET A 130 4.22 13.51 4.30
N LEU A 131 4.71 12.45 3.61
CA LEU A 131 5.28 11.26 4.25
C LEU A 131 6.49 11.62 5.14
N GLN A 132 7.36 12.52 4.67
CA GLN A 132 8.48 13.02 5.46
C GLN A 132 8.00 13.63 6.78
N SER A 133 6.97 14.46 6.73
CA SER A 133 6.39 15.11 7.91
C SER A 133 5.70 14.10 8.84
N ILE A 134 4.89 13.17 8.29
CA ILE A 134 4.13 12.18 9.05
C ILE A 134 5.05 11.21 9.80
N LEU A 135 6.11 10.76 9.14
CA LEU A 135 7.03 9.75 9.66
C LEU A 135 8.31 10.33 10.28
N GLY A 136 8.49 11.65 10.24
CA GLY A 136 9.67 12.32 10.78
C GLY A 136 10.97 11.93 10.05
N LEU A 137 10.92 11.71 8.71
CA LEU A 137 12.09 11.31 7.95
C LEU A 137 13.08 12.47 7.86
N LYS A 138 14.36 12.21 8.16
CA LYS A 138 15.42 13.24 8.09
C LYS A 138 15.62 13.78 6.69
N GLU A 139 15.62 12.89 5.70
CA GLU A 139 15.83 13.21 4.28
C GLU A 139 14.86 12.41 3.41
N LEU A 140 14.49 12.99 2.27
CA LEU A 140 13.75 12.28 1.23
C LEU A 140 14.75 11.53 0.33
N PRO A 141 14.37 10.35 -0.19
CA PRO A 141 15.19 9.64 -1.17
C PRO A 141 15.34 10.48 -2.45
N LYS A 142 16.47 10.34 -3.14
CA LYS A 142 16.72 11.01 -4.43
C LYS A 142 15.70 10.61 -5.49
N ASN A 143 15.29 9.33 -5.46
CA ASN A 143 14.24 8.80 -6.33
C ASN A 143 12.94 8.70 -5.54
N LEU A 144 11.93 9.51 -5.91
CA LEU A 144 10.63 9.52 -5.23
C LEU A 144 9.77 8.29 -5.55
N ASP A 145 10.07 7.50 -6.60
CA ASP A 145 9.37 6.26 -6.90
C ASP A 145 9.49 5.25 -5.74
N SER A 146 10.58 5.31 -4.98
CA SER A 146 10.74 4.49 -3.79
C SER A 146 9.74 4.84 -2.68
N THR A 147 9.19 6.06 -2.65
CA THR A 147 8.23 6.50 -1.62
C THR A 147 6.80 5.99 -1.87
N ASP A 148 6.46 5.54 -3.10
CA ASP A 148 5.12 5.13 -3.46
C ASP A 148 4.71 3.85 -2.69
N GLY A 149 5.63 2.89 -2.49
CA GLY A 149 5.41 1.74 -1.61
C GLY A 149 5.16 2.14 -0.15
N LEU A 150 5.94 3.10 0.36
CA LEU A 150 5.74 3.63 1.72
C LEU A 150 4.37 4.33 1.86
N ALA A 151 3.94 5.03 0.80
CA ALA A 151 2.62 5.66 0.73
C ALA A 151 1.50 4.63 0.84
N ALA A 152 1.62 3.46 0.21
CA ALA A 152 0.66 2.37 0.32
C ALA A 152 0.56 1.85 1.76
N ALA A 153 1.70 1.66 2.46
CA ALA A 153 1.72 1.23 3.86
C ALA A 153 1.03 2.25 4.79
N VAL A 154 1.33 3.54 4.64
CA VAL A 154 0.71 4.63 5.44
C VAL A 154 -0.78 4.75 5.12
N CYS A 155 -1.19 4.61 3.85
CA CYS A 155 -2.59 4.56 3.46
C CYS A 155 -3.32 3.42 4.16
N HIS A 156 -2.72 2.25 4.23
CA HIS A 156 -3.29 1.09 4.92
C HIS A 156 -3.46 1.35 6.42
N PHE A 157 -2.48 1.94 7.08
CA PHE A 157 -2.60 2.32 8.48
C PHE A 157 -3.83 3.20 8.76
N TYR A 158 -4.05 4.24 7.95
CA TYR A 158 -5.21 5.14 8.12
C TYR A 158 -6.56 4.48 7.82
N ASN A 159 -6.59 3.43 6.99
CA ASN A 159 -7.83 2.73 6.63
C ASN A 159 -8.11 1.53 7.54
N SER A 160 -7.11 0.77 7.96
CA SER A 160 -7.28 -0.42 8.81
C SER A 160 -7.80 -0.09 10.22
N GLY A 161 -7.55 1.10 10.73
CA GLY A 161 -8.13 1.59 11.99
C GLY A 161 -9.63 1.86 11.93
N LYS A 162 -10.21 2.01 10.73
CA LYS A 162 -11.66 2.20 10.56
C LYS A 162 -12.45 0.89 10.54
N GLU A 163 -11.82 -0.22 10.22
CA GLU A 163 -12.45 -1.56 10.26
C GLU A 163 -12.63 -2.07 11.70
N LEU A 164 -11.83 -1.57 12.66
CA LEU A 164 -11.99 -1.86 14.10
C LEU A 164 -13.09 -1.02 14.77
N SER A 165 -13.53 0.08 14.16
CA SER A 165 -14.75 0.74 14.54
C SER A 165 -15.89 0.05 13.79
N THR A 166 -16.57 -0.87 14.43
CA THR A 166 -17.81 -1.52 13.99
C THR A 166 -18.88 -0.47 13.65
N GLY A 167 -18.69 0.23 12.54
CA GLY A 167 -19.76 0.94 11.87
C GLY A 167 -20.79 -0.12 11.49
N LYS A 168 -22.05 0.05 11.96
CA LYS A 168 -23.16 -0.85 11.67
C LYS A 168 -23.14 -1.16 10.16
N SER A 169 -22.80 -2.40 9.81
CA SER A 169 -22.92 -2.90 8.45
C SER A 169 -24.41 -3.03 8.15
N TYR A 170 -24.88 -2.28 7.18
CA TYR A 170 -26.27 -2.38 6.73
C TYR A 170 -26.32 -3.36 5.56
N SER A 171 -27.19 -4.36 5.64
CA SER A 171 -27.38 -5.37 4.58
C SER A 171 -28.09 -4.82 3.34
N GLY A 172 -28.43 -3.51 3.31
CA GLY A 172 -29.07 -2.82 2.21
C GLY A 172 -29.73 -1.51 2.66
N TRP A 173 -30.30 -0.77 1.70
CA TRP A 173 -30.93 0.52 1.95
C TRP A 173 -32.09 0.44 2.96
N SER A 174 -32.93 -0.59 2.90
CA SER A 174 -34.02 -0.82 3.86
C SER A 174 -33.54 -0.97 5.29
N SER A 175 -32.43 -1.69 5.49
CA SER A 175 -31.80 -1.86 6.80
C SER A 175 -31.18 -0.54 7.31
N PHE A 176 -30.63 0.28 6.42
CA PHE A 176 -30.15 1.63 6.78
C PHE A 176 -31.31 2.52 7.24
N VAL A 177 -32.40 2.57 6.48
CA VAL A 177 -33.56 3.42 6.77
C VAL A 177 -34.21 3.03 8.12
N SER A 178 -34.44 1.74 8.37
CA SER A 178 -35.06 1.25 9.61
C SER A 178 -34.24 1.59 10.87
N GLN A 179 -32.90 1.62 10.74
CA GLN A 179 -32.00 1.95 11.87
C GLN A 179 -31.68 3.44 11.99
N ASN A 180 -32.11 4.27 11.01
CA ASN A 180 -31.84 5.70 10.96
C ASN A 180 -33.10 6.54 10.66
N GLU A 181 -34.27 6.13 11.13
CA GLU A 181 -35.56 6.80 10.85
C GLU A 181 -35.55 8.31 11.11
N LYS A 182 -34.88 8.75 12.18
CA LYS A 182 -34.74 10.18 12.53
C LYS A 182 -33.90 11.00 11.54
N ARG A 183 -33.08 10.34 10.70
CA ARG A 183 -32.21 10.99 9.69
C ARG A 183 -32.86 11.04 8.30
N VAL A 184 -33.86 10.22 8.06
CA VAL A 184 -34.50 10.02 6.75
C VAL A 184 -35.85 10.74 6.66
N LYS A 185 -36.47 11.07 7.80
CA LYS A 185 -37.67 11.94 7.85
C LYS A 185 -37.23 13.40 7.91
N LYS A 186 -37.17 14.03 6.74
CA LYS A 186 -37.35 15.47 6.55
C LYS A 186 -38.25 15.67 5.38
#